data_ef2abb41796813c5a47a3008802686b3
#
_entry.id   ef2abb41796813c5a47a3008802686b3
#
_cell.length_a   1.000
_cell.length_b   1.000
_cell.length_c   1.000
_cell.angle_alpha   90.00
_cell.angle_beta   90.00
_cell.angle_gamma   90.00
#
_symmetry.space_group_name_H-M   'P 1'
#
loop_
_entity.id
_entity.type
_entity.pdbx_description
1 polymer ?
#
loop_
_entity_poly.entity_id
_entity_poly.type
_entity_poly.pdbx_seq_one_letter_code
_entity_poly.pdbx_strand_id
1 'polypeptide(L)'
;MCVKRILSIVLMMLLLFGAADAMAKHGEKPPIKKAILLVAFGTSDPEAAKAFELVEKRARERFPGVEMRWAYTSRMIRYKLAKQGKLLDSPETAFAKLMDDGYTHVAVLSLHTIPGEEFHELYQNAHLFGQMSGGFQKVLVARPLLSSGKDMETVAQVLLKNIPGRKAGDAVVFMGHGTEHHPADAIYLAMNQVFQEIDSNAFVAAVEGNNSLETVIPKLKKRKANKVFLVPLMSVAGDHAKNDMAGDEDDSWKSILTAKGFKVEPILKGTAEHLEIVDIWLEHLKSAFTHF
;
A
#
# COMPACT_ATOMS: atom_id res chain seq x y z
N MET A 1 15.09 -8.21 74.21
CA MET A 1 14.89 -6.98 73.43
C MET A 1 15.81 -6.86 72.23
N CYS A 2 16.99 -7.45 72.23
CA CYS A 2 17.99 -7.31 71.12
C CYS A 2 17.59 -8.05 69.79
N VAL A 3 17.07 -9.27 69.87
CA VAL A 3 16.77 -10.12 68.70
C VAL A 3 15.64 -9.53 67.81
N LYS A 4 14.60 -8.91 68.43
CA LYS A 4 13.50 -8.27 67.66
C LYS A 4 13.98 -7.05 66.87
N ARG A 5 14.95 -6.29 67.36
CA ARG A 5 15.54 -5.13 66.67
C ARG A 5 16.44 -5.55 65.50
N ILE A 6 17.18 -6.62 65.61
CA ILE A 6 18.04 -7.18 64.54
C ILE A 6 17.14 -7.72 63.40
N LEU A 7 16.06 -8.43 63.73
CA LEU A 7 15.13 -8.98 62.71
C LEU A 7 14.43 -7.85 61.92
N SER A 8 14.05 -6.74 62.59
CA SER A 8 13.42 -5.58 61.94
C SER A 8 14.41 -4.84 61.01
N ILE A 9 15.69 -4.74 61.37
CA ILE A 9 16.73 -4.13 60.54
C ILE A 9 17.03 -4.96 59.28
N VAL A 10 17.10 -6.29 59.44
CA VAL A 10 17.31 -7.22 58.29
C VAL A 10 16.13 -7.21 57.35
N LEU A 11 14.90 -7.16 57.87
CA LEU A 11 13.69 -7.07 57.03
C LEU A 11 13.60 -5.74 56.30
N MET A 12 14.01 -4.63 56.93
CA MET A 12 14.04 -3.32 56.32
C MET A 12 15.13 -3.18 55.23
N MET A 13 16.32 -3.83 55.45
CA MET A 13 17.34 -3.90 54.39
C MET A 13 16.91 -4.76 53.21
N LEU A 14 16.23 -5.90 53.42
CA LEU A 14 15.69 -6.72 52.32
C LEU A 14 14.62 -5.97 51.50
N LEU A 15 13.79 -5.13 52.15
CA LEU A 15 12.81 -4.27 51.44
C LEU A 15 13.48 -3.13 50.65
N LEU A 16 14.59 -2.58 51.13
CA LEU A 16 15.34 -1.53 50.43
C LEU A 16 16.12 -2.10 49.24
N PHE A 17 16.67 -3.31 49.29
CA PHE A 17 17.31 -3.95 48.16
C PHE A 17 16.28 -4.37 47.07
N GLY A 18 15.09 -4.86 47.45
CA GLY A 18 14.01 -5.18 46.50
C GLY A 18 13.43 -3.93 45.80
N ALA A 19 13.41 -2.79 46.49
CA ALA A 19 12.96 -1.52 45.94
C ALA A 19 13.99 -0.89 44.99
N ALA A 20 15.27 -1.07 45.24
CA ALA A 20 16.35 -0.57 44.38
C ALA A 20 16.39 -1.28 43.03
N ASP A 21 16.21 -2.63 42.99
CA ASP A 21 16.10 -3.39 41.75
C ASP A 21 14.83 -3.05 40.94
N ALA A 22 13.72 -2.71 41.59
CA ALA A 22 12.50 -2.26 40.93
C ALA A 22 12.65 -0.85 40.36
N MET A 23 13.41 0.04 41.00
CA MET A 23 13.67 1.42 40.46
C MET A 23 14.74 1.43 39.35
N ALA A 24 15.72 0.51 39.37
CA ALA A 24 16.73 0.43 38.33
C ALA A 24 16.18 -0.01 36.95
N LYS A 25 15.05 -0.72 36.92
CA LYS A 25 14.38 -1.15 35.67
C LYS A 25 13.50 -0.09 35.02
N HIS A 26 13.21 1.02 35.67
CA HIS A 26 12.36 2.09 35.12
C HIS A 26 13.07 3.03 34.14
N GLY A 27 14.35 2.86 33.86
CA GLY A 27 15.13 3.76 32.99
C GLY A 27 15.73 3.10 31.74
N GLU A 28 15.75 1.78 31.64
CA GLU A 28 16.29 1.11 30.45
C GLU A 28 15.25 1.08 29.34
N LYS A 29 15.63 1.61 28.16
CA LYS A 29 14.80 1.48 26.97
C LYS A 29 14.68 -0.02 26.63
N PRO A 30 13.47 -0.52 26.27
CA PRO A 30 13.32 -1.90 25.87
C PRO A 30 14.24 -2.21 24.66
N PRO A 31 14.71 -3.45 24.52
CA PRO A 31 15.56 -3.84 23.41
C PRO A 31 14.85 -3.60 22.08
N ILE A 32 15.62 -3.23 21.04
CA ILE A 32 15.07 -2.98 19.72
C ILE A 32 14.46 -4.27 19.17
N LYS A 33 13.15 -4.25 18.92
CA LYS A 33 12.38 -5.31 18.29
C LYS A 33 11.66 -4.73 17.09
N LYS A 34 12.05 -5.18 15.88
CA LYS A 34 11.60 -4.60 14.61
C LYS A 34 10.48 -5.42 13.99
N ALA A 35 9.50 -4.74 13.37
CA ALA A 35 8.48 -5.35 12.55
C ALA A 35 8.24 -4.55 11.27
N ILE A 36 7.65 -5.20 10.27
CA ILE A 36 7.12 -4.60 9.05
C ILE A 36 5.60 -4.79 9.05
N LEU A 37 4.88 -3.69 8.85
CA LEU A 37 3.44 -3.73 8.62
C LEU A 37 3.18 -3.49 7.13
N LEU A 38 2.67 -4.51 6.45
CA LEU A 38 2.24 -4.45 5.06
C LEU A 38 0.80 -3.92 5.03
N VAL A 39 0.56 -2.81 4.35
CA VAL A 39 -0.74 -2.15 4.31
C VAL A 39 -1.21 -1.98 2.87
N ALA A 40 -2.44 -2.41 2.59
CA ALA A 40 -3.12 -2.19 1.33
C ALA A 40 -4.55 -1.72 1.58
N PHE A 41 -5.20 -1.13 0.55
CA PHE A 41 -6.64 -0.94 0.58
C PHE A 41 -7.34 -2.28 0.85
N GLY A 42 -6.87 -3.32 0.18
CA GLY A 42 -7.34 -4.68 0.30
C GLY A 42 -8.18 -5.11 -0.90
N THR A 43 -8.45 -6.40 -0.96
CA THR A 43 -9.38 -7.00 -1.93
C THR A 43 -10.08 -8.20 -1.31
N SER A 44 -11.35 -8.40 -1.67
CA SER A 44 -12.09 -9.62 -1.34
C SER A 44 -12.05 -10.66 -2.48
N ASP A 45 -11.41 -10.32 -3.59
CA ASP A 45 -11.22 -11.21 -4.73
C ASP A 45 -9.99 -12.11 -4.49
N PRO A 46 -10.14 -13.46 -4.49
CA PRO A 46 -9.05 -14.37 -4.20
C PRO A 46 -7.92 -14.36 -5.24
N GLU A 47 -8.26 -14.13 -6.53
CA GLU A 47 -7.23 -14.07 -7.58
C GLU A 47 -6.41 -12.78 -7.46
N ALA A 48 -7.08 -11.65 -7.26
CA ALA A 48 -6.40 -10.37 -7.04
C ALA A 48 -5.53 -10.39 -5.76
N ALA A 49 -5.92 -11.13 -4.72
CA ALA A 49 -5.17 -11.27 -3.48
C ALA A 49 -3.80 -11.97 -3.66
N LYS A 50 -3.64 -12.79 -4.72
CA LYS A 50 -2.34 -13.45 -5.02
C LYS A 50 -1.21 -12.45 -5.25
N ALA A 51 -1.53 -11.24 -5.72
CA ALA A 51 -0.55 -10.17 -5.85
C ALA A 51 0.06 -9.77 -4.49
N PHE A 52 -0.75 -9.77 -3.42
CA PHE A 52 -0.25 -9.48 -2.07
C PHE A 52 0.64 -10.60 -1.52
N GLU A 53 0.35 -11.85 -1.84
CA GLU A 53 1.22 -13.00 -1.50
C GLU A 53 2.58 -12.86 -2.19
N LEU A 54 2.61 -12.40 -3.44
CA LEU A 54 3.83 -12.13 -4.18
C LEU A 54 4.65 -11.01 -3.53
N VAL A 55 4.00 -9.91 -3.12
CA VAL A 55 4.64 -8.81 -2.39
C VAL A 55 5.22 -9.30 -1.07
N GLU A 56 4.45 -10.04 -0.27
CA GLU A 56 4.91 -10.58 1.01
C GLU A 56 6.11 -11.52 0.83
N LYS A 57 6.02 -12.44 -0.12
CA LYS A 57 7.14 -13.35 -0.43
C LYS A 57 8.41 -12.55 -0.74
N ARG A 58 8.31 -11.57 -1.62
CA ARG A 58 9.45 -10.73 -2.02
C ARG A 58 9.98 -9.89 -0.86
N ALA A 59 9.08 -9.38 -0.01
CA ALA A 59 9.47 -8.66 1.21
C ALA A 59 10.22 -9.57 2.20
N ARG A 60 9.75 -10.80 2.43
CA ARG A 60 10.42 -11.78 3.31
C ARG A 60 11.80 -12.18 2.81
N GLU A 61 11.98 -12.31 1.50
CA GLU A 61 13.30 -12.55 0.88
C GLU A 61 14.27 -11.39 1.16
N ARG A 62 13.76 -10.14 1.16
CA ARG A 62 14.58 -8.93 1.33
C ARG A 62 14.85 -8.56 2.78
N PHE A 63 13.96 -8.96 3.70
CA PHE A 63 14.03 -8.67 5.14
C PHE A 63 13.91 -9.98 5.94
N PRO A 64 14.90 -10.88 5.83
CA PRO A 64 14.82 -12.19 6.48
C PRO A 64 14.78 -12.06 8.00
N GLY A 65 13.91 -12.86 8.65
CA GLY A 65 13.77 -12.89 10.10
C GLY A 65 13.02 -11.71 10.73
N VAL A 66 12.57 -10.73 9.94
CA VAL A 66 11.73 -9.64 10.44
C VAL A 66 10.28 -10.09 10.48
N GLU A 67 9.59 -9.82 11.58
CA GLU A 67 8.14 -10.04 11.70
C GLU A 67 7.40 -9.20 10.67
N MET A 68 6.43 -9.82 9.98
CA MET A 68 5.59 -9.14 8.99
C MET A 68 4.13 -9.42 9.27
N ARG A 69 3.32 -8.35 9.31
CA ARG A 69 1.86 -8.42 9.48
C ARG A 69 1.15 -7.65 8.38
N TRP A 70 -0.07 -8.08 8.08
CA TRP A 70 -0.94 -7.42 7.13
C TRP A 70 -2.01 -6.60 7.84
N ALA A 71 -2.35 -5.47 7.21
CA ALA A 71 -3.54 -4.70 7.53
C ALA A 71 -4.18 -4.16 6.25
N TYR A 72 -5.52 -4.09 6.24
CA TYR A 72 -6.26 -3.49 5.15
C TYR A 72 -6.96 -2.21 5.62
N THR A 73 -6.84 -1.12 4.85
CA THR A 73 -7.50 0.15 5.17
C THR A 73 -9.01 0.06 4.94
N SER A 74 -9.47 -0.60 3.89
CA SER A 74 -10.89 -0.70 3.56
C SER A 74 -11.70 -1.50 4.59
N ARG A 75 -12.55 -0.80 5.35
CA ARG A 75 -13.48 -1.42 6.30
C ARG A 75 -14.45 -2.37 5.60
N MET A 76 -14.92 -2.00 4.40
CA MET A 76 -15.86 -2.81 3.63
C MET A 76 -15.23 -4.15 3.21
N ILE A 77 -13.98 -4.12 2.74
CA ILE A 77 -13.25 -5.35 2.36
C ILE A 77 -13.03 -6.23 3.59
N ARG A 78 -12.57 -5.67 4.71
CA ARG A 78 -12.39 -6.44 5.95
C ARG A 78 -13.70 -7.10 6.40
N TYR A 79 -14.83 -6.38 6.30
CA TYR A 79 -16.16 -6.94 6.64
C TYR A 79 -16.58 -8.07 5.70
N LYS A 80 -16.37 -7.92 4.37
CA LYS A 80 -16.62 -8.99 3.40
C LYS A 80 -15.79 -10.25 3.71
N LEU A 81 -14.51 -10.08 4.01
CA LEU A 81 -13.60 -11.19 4.34
C LEU A 81 -13.95 -11.84 5.68
N ALA A 82 -14.34 -11.06 6.70
CA ALA A 82 -14.75 -11.60 7.99
C ALA A 82 -15.99 -12.52 7.87
N LYS A 83 -16.94 -12.20 6.97
CA LYS A 83 -18.07 -13.10 6.66
C LYS A 83 -17.63 -14.43 6.02
N GLN A 84 -16.45 -14.48 5.43
CA GLN A 84 -15.82 -15.67 4.86
C GLN A 84 -14.89 -16.39 5.85
N GLY A 85 -14.87 -15.96 7.13
CA GLY A 85 -13.97 -16.49 8.16
C GLY A 85 -12.53 -15.98 8.10
N LYS A 86 -12.22 -15.00 7.25
CA LYS A 86 -10.90 -14.39 7.14
C LYS A 86 -10.87 -13.06 7.90
N LEU A 87 -10.24 -13.06 9.08
CA LEU A 87 -10.11 -11.87 9.90
C LEU A 87 -8.82 -11.12 9.52
N LEU A 88 -8.97 -9.88 9.06
CA LEU A 88 -7.87 -8.96 8.80
C LEU A 88 -8.01 -7.71 9.65
N ASP A 89 -6.90 -7.26 10.17
CA ASP A 89 -6.82 -6.06 11.00
C ASP A 89 -6.94 -4.78 10.16
N SER A 90 -7.42 -3.71 10.78
CA SER A 90 -7.13 -2.36 10.31
C SER A 90 -5.69 -2.00 10.66
N PRO A 91 -5.09 -0.98 10.04
CA PRO A 91 -3.76 -0.51 10.44
C PRO A 91 -3.66 -0.19 11.94
N GLU A 92 -4.68 0.45 12.52
CA GLU A 92 -4.74 0.81 13.94
C GLU A 92 -4.75 -0.43 14.83
N THR A 93 -5.56 -1.44 14.49
CA THR A 93 -5.60 -2.70 15.23
C THR A 93 -4.26 -3.43 15.14
N ALA A 94 -3.64 -3.45 13.96
CA ALA A 94 -2.34 -4.07 13.77
C ALA A 94 -1.23 -3.35 14.55
N PHE A 95 -1.25 -2.02 14.61
CA PHE A 95 -0.32 -1.25 15.45
C PHE A 95 -0.52 -1.57 16.93
N ALA A 96 -1.76 -1.57 17.44
CA ALA A 96 -2.04 -1.92 18.83
C ALA A 96 -1.51 -3.31 19.19
N LYS A 97 -1.76 -4.32 18.35
CA LYS A 97 -1.25 -5.69 18.54
C LYS A 97 0.27 -5.75 18.51
N LEU A 98 0.93 -5.00 17.61
CA LEU A 98 2.39 -4.93 17.57
C LEU A 98 2.97 -4.30 18.85
N MET A 99 2.30 -3.28 19.42
CA MET A 99 2.68 -2.69 20.70
C MET A 99 2.56 -3.69 21.84
N ASP A 100 1.42 -4.38 21.95
CA ASP A 100 1.16 -5.39 22.98
C ASP A 100 2.18 -6.54 22.92
N ASP A 101 2.62 -6.91 21.71
CA ASP A 101 3.65 -7.92 21.48
C ASP A 101 5.09 -7.40 21.72
N GLY A 102 5.24 -6.13 22.14
CA GLY A 102 6.50 -5.52 22.54
C GLY A 102 7.40 -5.13 21.39
N TYR A 103 6.86 -4.94 20.16
CA TYR A 103 7.64 -4.35 19.06
C TYR A 103 7.89 -2.88 19.35
N THR A 104 9.13 -2.42 19.11
CA THR A 104 9.56 -1.05 19.41
C THR A 104 9.77 -0.21 18.15
N HIS A 105 10.03 -0.85 17.02
CA HIS A 105 10.30 -0.20 15.73
C HIS A 105 9.44 -0.84 14.63
N VAL A 106 8.62 -0.03 13.97
CA VAL A 106 7.71 -0.51 12.92
C VAL A 106 7.94 0.28 11.63
N ALA A 107 8.32 -0.42 10.56
CA ALA A 107 8.31 0.13 9.21
C ALA A 107 7.01 -0.29 8.51
N VAL A 108 6.30 0.68 7.94
CA VAL A 108 5.06 0.44 7.22
C VAL A 108 5.35 0.46 5.72
N LEU A 109 5.03 -0.63 5.02
CA LEU A 109 4.98 -0.65 3.56
C LEU A 109 3.53 -0.40 3.11
N SER A 110 3.30 0.80 2.57
CA SER A 110 2.01 1.15 1.97
C SER A 110 1.99 0.73 0.50
N LEU A 111 1.05 -0.12 0.12
CA LEU A 111 0.82 -0.52 -1.28
C LEU A 111 -0.17 0.41 -2.01
N HIS A 112 -0.41 1.61 -1.49
CA HIS A 112 -1.16 2.63 -2.21
C HIS A 112 -0.35 3.12 -3.42
N THR A 113 -1.04 3.34 -4.52
CA THR A 113 -0.40 3.79 -5.77
C THR A 113 0.03 5.24 -5.69
N ILE A 114 -0.80 6.10 -5.08
CA ILE A 114 -0.56 7.54 -4.93
C ILE A 114 -0.56 7.95 -3.44
N PRO A 115 0.01 9.09 -3.07
CA PRO A 115 -0.14 9.69 -1.72
C PRO A 115 -1.52 10.33 -1.57
N GLY A 116 -2.59 9.52 -1.71
CA GLY A 116 -3.98 9.93 -1.59
C GLY A 116 -4.45 10.01 -0.14
N GLU A 117 -5.78 10.12 0.04
CA GLU A 117 -6.41 10.27 1.36
C GLU A 117 -6.07 9.10 2.28
N GLU A 118 -6.26 7.84 1.84
CA GLU A 118 -5.99 6.66 2.66
C GLU A 118 -4.50 6.55 3.06
N PHE A 119 -3.59 6.99 2.17
CA PHE A 119 -2.17 7.05 2.52
C PHE A 119 -1.90 8.08 3.61
N HIS A 120 -2.51 9.26 3.52
CA HIS A 120 -2.32 10.31 4.52
C HIS A 120 -2.95 9.95 5.86
N GLU A 121 -4.12 9.32 5.88
CA GLU A 121 -4.72 8.78 7.10
C GLU A 121 -3.81 7.72 7.75
N LEU A 122 -3.30 6.77 6.97
CA LEU A 122 -2.33 5.78 7.45
C LEU A 122 -1.09 6.46 8.04
N TYR A 123 -0.56 7.48 7.35
CA TYR A 123 0.63 8.21 7.80
C TYR A 123 0.38 8.94 9.13
N GLN A 124 -0.76 9.63 9.25
CA GLN A 124 -1.16 10.32 10.47
C GLN A 124 -1.36 9.35 11.63
N ASN A 125 -2.07 8.25 11.40
CA ASN A 125 -2.31 7.23 12.43
C ASN A 125 -1.00 6.59 12.89
N ALA A 126 -0.11 6.24 11.98
CA ALA A 126 1.22 5.73 12.31
C ALA A 126 2.02 6.71 13.19
N HIS A 127 1.96 8.00 12.85
CA HIS A 127 2.61 9.05 13.63
C HIS A 127 2.05 9.16 15.06
N LEU A 128 0.74 9.11 15.22
CA LEU A 128 0.08 9.13 16.52
C LEU A 128 0.50 7.93 17.39
N PHE A 129 0.59 6.71 16.83
CA PHE A 129 1.08 5.54 17.55
C PHE A 129 2.55 5.68 17.99
N GLY A 130 3.37 6.40 17.23
CA GLY A 130 4.74 6.74 17.62
C GLY A 130 4.83 7.79 18.73
N GLN A 131 3.77 8.56 18.99
CA GLN A 131 3.71 9.59 20.04
C GLN A 131 3.01 9.13 21.33
N MET A 132 2.34 7.98 21.32
CA MET A 132 1.64 7.47 22.49
C MET A 132 2.60 7.16 23.63
N SER A 133 2.17 7.43 24.87
CA SER A 133 2.89 6.95 26.05
C SER A 133 2.94 5.42 26.05
N GLY A 134 4.14 4.83 26.14
CA GLY A 134 4.33 3.38 25.98
C GLY A 134 4.20 2.91 24.52
N GLY A 135 4.10 3.83 23.54
CA GLY A 135 4.07 3.56 22.13
C GLY A 135 5.41 3.10 21.54
N PHE A 136 5.46 3.01 20.22
CA PHE A 136 6.69 2.64 19.52
C PHE A 136 7.79 3.68 19.75
N GLN A 137 9.03 3.22 19.86
CA GLN A 137 10.19 4.12 19.87
C GLN A 137 10.37 4.78 18.49
N LYS A 138 9.97 4.09 17.42
CA LYS A 138 10.01 4.59 16.05
C LYS A 138 8.98 3.92 15.16
N VAL A 139 8.21 4.74 14.44
CA VAL A 139 7.35 4.29 13.33
C VAL A 139 7.73 5.08 12.09
N LEU A 140 7.95 4.40 10.99
CA LEU A 140 8.28 5.01 9.71
C LEU A 140 7.36 4.44 8.62
N VAL A 141 6.74 5.31 7.84
CA VAL A 141 5.91 4.92 6.69
C VAL A 141 6.72 5.11 5.42
N ALA A 142 6.89 4.03 4.67
CA ALA A 142 7.51 4.07 3.36
C ALA A 142 6.62 4.85 2.37
N ARG A 143 7.26 5.54 1.41
CA ARG A 143 6.54 6.30 0.39
C ARG A 143 5.66 5.38 -0.47
N PRO A 144 4.51 5.87 -0.97
CA PRO A 144 3.68 5.12 -1.91
C PRO A 144 4.37 5.00 -3.28
N LEU A 145 3.79 4.24 -4.21
CA LEU A 145 4.43 3.90 -5.48
C LEU A 145 4.84 5.12 -6.30
N LEU A 146 3.88 5.97 -6.64
CA LEU A 146 4.10 7.12 -7.52
C LEU A 146 4.49 8.38 -6.71
N SER A 147 5.61 8.31 -6.02
CA SER A 147 6.07 9.40 -5.13
C SER A 147 7.26 10.19 -5.67
N SER A 148 7.81 9.81 -6.84
CA SER A 148 8.86 10.56 -7.52
C SER A 148 8.76 10.43 -9.04
N GLY A 149 9.35 11.37 -9.79
CA GLY A 149 9.40 11.29 -11.25
C GLY A 149 10.10 10.02 -11.73
N LYS A 150 11.18 9.60 -11.06
CA LYS A 150 11.89 8.36 -11.38
C LYS A 150 11.01 7.12 -11.20
N ASP A 151 10.21 7.08 -10.13
CA ASP A 151 9.30 5.95 -9.89
C ASP A 151 8.21 5.92 -10.97
N MET A 152 7.66 7.09 -11.34
CA MET A 152 6.68 7.22 -12.42
C MET A 152 7.22 6.73 -13.76
N GLU A 153 8.43 7.11 -14.12
CA GLU A 153 9.10 6.65 -15.36
C GLU A 153 9.31 5.14 -15.34
N THR A 154 9.81 4.58 -14.23
CA THR A 154 10.04 3.15 -14.11
C THR A 154 8.72 2.37 -14.20
N VAL A 155 7.67 2.81 -13.51
CA VAL A 155 6.34 2.19 -13.57
C VAL A 155 5.78 2.25 -14.98
N ALA A 156 5.89 3.39 -15.68
CA ALA A 156 5.41 3.54 -17.04
C ALA A 156 6.12 2.58 -18.00
N GLN A 157 7.46 2.49 -17.93
CA GLN A 157 8.26 1.59 -18.76
C GLN A 157 7.88 0.12 -18.52
N VAL A 158 7.75 -0.29 -17.25
CA VAL A 158 7.37 -1.67 -16.88
C VAL A 158 5.98 -2.01 -17.39
N LEU A 159 5.00 -1.14 -17.19
CA LEU A 159 3.62 -1.40 -17.61
C LEU A 159 3.52 -1.47 -19.14
N LEU A 160 4.13 -0.53 -19.87
CA LEU A 160 4.10 -0.52 -21.35
C LEU A 160 4.78 -1.75 -21.96
N LYS A 161 5.88 -2.22 -21.36
CA LYS A 161 6.62 -3.41 -21.80
C LYS A 161 5.81 -4.70 -21.63
N ASN A 162 4.91 -4.72 -20.64
CA ASN A 162 4.20 -5.94 -20.22
C ASN A 162 2.76 -6.03 -20.77
N ILE A 163 2.47 -5.45 -21.95
CA ILE A 163 1.16 -5.55 -22.63
C ILE A 163 1.25 -6.61 -23.71
N PRO A 164 0.67 -7.82 -23.51
CA PRO A 164 0.77 -8.91 -24.44
C PRO A 164 0.11 -8.58 -25.79
N GLY A 165 0.77 -8.90 -26.91
CA GLY A 165 0.19 -8.78 -28.24
C GLY A 165 -0.07 -7.37 -28.74
N ARG A 166 0.32 -6.32 -28.00
CA ARG A 166 0.22 -4.93 -28.42
C ARG A 166 1.10 -4.66 -29.64
N LYS A 167 0.55 -3.95 -30.62
CA LYS A 167 1.26 -3.57 -31.86
C LYS A 167 1.46 -2.04 -31.90
N ALA A 168 2.38 -1.62 -32.74
CA ALA A 168 2.54 -0.19 -33.04
C ALA A 168 1.21 0.39 -33.57
N GLY A 169 0.73 1.49 -32.97
CA GLY A 169 -0.55 2.11 -33.28
C GLY A 169 -1.72 1.68 -32.40
N ASP A 170 -1.60 0.58 -31.64
CA ASP A 170 -2.59 0.26 -30.60
C ASP A 170 -2.44 1.21 -29.42
N ALA A 171 -3.57 1.68 -28.90
CA ALA A 171 -3.59 2.54 -27.72
C ALA A 171 -3.68 1.72 -26.43
N VAL A 172 -3.27 2.35 -25.34
CA VAL A 172 -3.45 1.84 -23.97
C VAL A 172 -4.10 2.92 -23.14
N VAL A 173 -5.09 2.54 -22.35
CA VAL A 173 -5.68 3.40 -21.32
C VAL A 173 -5.45 2.74 -19.97
N PHE A 174 -4.66 3.39 -19.13
CA PHE A 174 -4.42 2.96 -17.76
C PHE A 174 -5.52 3.53 -16.86
N MET A 175 -6.22 2.63 -16.14
CA MET A 175 -7.27 3.01 -15.21
C MET A 175 -6.71 3.26 -13.81
N GLY A 176 -6.67 4.51 -13.36
CA GLY A 176 -6.49 4.86 -11.95
C GLY A 176 -7.82 4.86 -11.20
N HIS A 177 -7.78 4.83 -9.86
CA HIS A 177 -8.99 5.04 -9.05
C HIS A 177 -9.43 6.50 -9.15
N GLY A 178 -8.51 7.44 -8.97
CA GLY A 178 -8.82 8.86 -8.88
C GLY A 178 -9.25 9.28 -7.48
N THR A 179 -9.55 10.55 -7.33
CA THR A 179 -10.15 11.13 -6.13
C THR A 179 -10.76 12.50 -6.47
N GLU A 180 -11.96 12.76 -5.98
CA GLU A 180 -12.66 14.04 -6.23
C GLU A 180 -12.16 15.17 -5.32
N HIS A 181 -11.63 14.85 -4.15
CA HIS A 181 -11.43 15.82 -3.07
C HIS A 181 -9.97 15.97 -2.62
N HIS A 182 -9.06 15.12 -3.10
CA HIS A 182 -7.67 15.12 -2.65
C HIS A 182 -6.72 15.63 -3.74
N PRO A 183 -5.78 16.56 -3.43
CA PRO A 183 -4.83 17.11 -4.41
C PRO A 183 -3.94 16.08 -5.10
N ALA A 184 -3.81 14.88 -4.54
CA ALA A 184 -3.08 13.77 -5.16
C ALA A 184 -3.70 13.27 -6.49
N ASP A 185 -4.92 13.70 -6.86
CA ASP A 185 -5.48 13.47 -8.21
C ASP A 185 -4.55 14.00 -9.31
N ALA A 186 -3.81 15.07 -9.04
CA ALA A 186 -2.80 15.61 -9.95
C ALA A 186 -1.68 14.61 -10.31
N ILE A 187 -1.45 13.58 -9.52
CA ILE A 187 -0.46 12.52 -9.81
C ILE A 187 -0.87 11.74 -11.08
N TYR A 188 -2.16 11.53 -11.30
CA TYR A 188 -2.64 10.85 -12.52
C TYR A 188 -2.39 11.70 -13.76
N LEU A 189 -2.48 13.04 -13.66
CA LEU A 189 -2.13 13.95 -14.75
C LEU A 189 -0.61 13.90 -15.03
N ALA A 190 0.21 13.93 -13.99
CA ALA A 190 1.67 13.79 -14.11
C ALA A 190 2.03 12.43 -14.73
N MET A 191 1.40 11.34 -14.27
CA MET A 191 1.61 10.01 -14.80
C MET A 191 1.18 9.89 -16.27
N ASN A 192 0.06 10.54 -16.66
CA ASN A 192 -0.34 10.61 -18.04
C ASN A 192 0.70 11.31 -18.92
N GLN A 193 1.32 12.40 -18.43
CA GLN A 193 2.40 13.08 -19.14
C GLN A 193 3.61 12.15 -19.32
N VAL A 194 4.04 11.47 -18.27
CA VAL A 194 5.17 10.51 -18.32
C VAL A 194 4.89 9.40 -19.34
N PHE A 195 3.69 8.81 -19.32
CA PHE A 195 3.33 7.80 -20.33
C PHE A 195 3.41 8.36 -21.75
N GLN A 196 2.89 9.57 -21.98
CA GLN A 196 2.86 10.17 -23.32
C GLN A 196 4.24 10.58 -23.83
N GLU A 197 5.19 10.87 -22.99
CA GLU A 197 6.59 11.09 -23.36
C GLU A 197 7.27 9.80 -23.86
N ILE A 198 6.89 8.66 -23.29
CA ILE A 198 7.41 7.35 -23.73
C ILE A 198 6.64 6.83 -24.95
N ASP A 199 5.33 6.92 -24.92
CA ASP A 199 4.42 6.44 -25.96
C ASP A 199 3.19 7.34 -26.11
N SER A 200 3.10 8.03 -27.20
CA SER A 200 2.02 8.97 -27.49
C SER A 200 0.62 8.34 -27.61
N ASN A 201 0.53 7.00 -27.64
CA ASN A 201 -0.72 6.24 -27.63
C ASN A 201 -1.06 5.65 -26.25
N ALA A 202 -0.33 6.03 -25.20
CA ALA A 202 -0.59 5.66 -23.83
C ALA A 202 -1.30 6.81 -23.09
N PHE A 203 -2.36 6.51 -22.37
CA PHE A 203 -3.19 7.47 -21.66
C PHE A 203 -3.48 6.96 -20.26
N VAL A 204 -3.68 7.88 -19.33
CA VAL A 204 -4.24 7.59 -18.02
C VAL A 204 -5.64 8.19 -17.96
N ALA A 205 -6.59 7.45 -17.41
CA ALA A 205 -7.87 7.97 -16.97
C ALA A 205 -8.18 7.42 -15.57
N ALA A 206 -9.09 8.06 -14.86
CA ALA A 206 -9.49 7.66 -13.52
C ALA A 206 -11.01 7.43 -13.45
N VAL A 207 -11.42 6.56 -12.51
CA VAL A 207 -12.85 6.31 -12.25
C VAL A 207 -13.48 7.55 -11.64
N GLU A 208 -12.76 8.18 -10.71
CA GLU A 208 -13.16 9.42 -10.02
C GLU A 208 -12.22 10.57 -10.38
N GLY A 209 -12.67 11.80 -10.11
CA GLY A 209 -11.86 13.00 -10.32
C GLY A 209 -11.91 13.58 -11.73
N ASN A 210 -10.88 14.37 -12.08
CA ASN A 210 -10.94 15.23 -13.27
C ASN A 210 -10.45 14.58 -14.57
N ASN A 211 -9.78 13.44 -14.50
CA ASN A 211 -9.19 12.78 -15.68
C ASN A 211 -10.00 11.56 -16.10
N SER A 212 -11.27 11.77 -16.43
CA SER A 212 -12.20 10.69 -16.78
C SER A 212 -11.93 10.07 -18.16
N LEU A 213 -12.52 8.90 -18.43
CA LEU A 213 -12.43 8.21 -19.72
C LEU A 213 -12.94 9.09 -20.87
N GLU A 214 -13.98 9.92 -20.64
CA GLU A 214 -14.57 10.83 -21.63
C GLU A 214 -13.54 11.82 -22.15
N THR A 215 -12.58 12.24 -21.34
CA THR A 215 -11.50 13.16 -21.74
C THR A 215 -10.46 12.47 -22.63
N VAL A 216 -10.36 11.12 -22.57
CA VAL A 216 -9.42 10.31 -23.36
C VAL A 216 -10.00 9.90 -24.70
N ILE A 217 -11.32 9.64 -24.82
CA ILE A 217 -11.96 9.18 -26.05
C ILE A 217 -11.66 10.08 -27.28
N PRO A 218 -11.75 11.43 -27.21
CA PRO A 218 -11.38 12.28 -28.34
C PRO A 218 -9.91 12.15 -28.74
N LYS A 219 -9.01 11.92 -27.79
CA LYS A 219 -7.58 11.72 -28.03
C LYS A 219 -7.34 10.40 -28.76
N LEU A 220 -7.99 9.31 -28.37
CA LEU A 220 -7.96 8.01 -29.06
C LEU A 220 -8.40 8.12 -30.51
N LYS A 221 -9.51 8.84 -30.77
CA LYS A 221 -10.02 9.10 -32.13
C LYS A 221 -9.03 9.92 -32.97
N LYS A 222 -8.42 10.96 -32.37
CA LYS A 222 -7.40 11.79 -33.05
C LYS A 222 -6.15 10.95 -33.41
N ARG A 223 -5.78 9.98 -32.57
CA ARG A 223 -4.67 9.03 -32.83
C ARG A 223 -5.06 7.93 -33.84
N LYS A 224 -6.32 7.85 -34.25
CA LYS A 224 -6.86 6.79 -35.13
C LYS A 224 -6.60 5.39 -34.55
N ALA A 225 -6.65 5.26 -33.23
CA ALA A 225 -6.50 3.98 -32.58
C ALA A 225 -7.63 3.04 -33.03
N ASN A 226 -7.29 1.81 -33.44
CA ASN A 226 -8.27 0.79 -33.79
C ASN A 226 -8.50 -0.16 -32.64
N LYS A 227 -7.44 -0.47 -31.90
CA LYS A 227 -7.45 -1.32 -30.72
C LYS A 227 -6.99 -0.53 -29.48
N VAL A 228 -7.68 -0.74 -28.37
CA VAL A 228 -7.40 -0.12 -27.07
C VAL A 228 -7.23 -1.21 -26.04
N PHE A 229 -6.08 -1.25 -25.38
CA PHE A 229 -5.85 -2.06 -24.19
C PHE A 229 -6.29 -1.27 -22.96
N LEU A 230 -6.98 -1.92 -22.03
CA LEU A 230 -7.34 -1.36 -20.72
C LEU A 230 -6.50 -2.05 -19.66
N VAL A 231 -5.80 -1.30 -18.83
CA VAL A 231 -4.87 -1.83 -17.82
C VAL A 231 -5.09 -1.09 -16.51
N PRO A 232 -5.25 -1.78 -15.36
CA PRO A 232 -5.40 -1.08 -14.09
C PRO A 232 -4.07 -0.47 -13.62
N LEU A 233 -4.09 0.81 -13.27
CA LEU A 233 -3.02 1.51 -12.55
C LEU A 233 -3.35 1.51 -11.04
N MET A 234 -3.60 0.33 -10.52
CA MET A 234 -3.94 0.04 -9.13
C MET A 234 -3.12 -1.14 -8.65
N SER A 235 -2.90 -1.27 -7.34
CA SER A 235 -2.07 -2.34 -6.78
C SER A 235 -2.53 -3.73 -7.20
N VAL A 236 -3.84 -3.95 -7.27
CA VAL A 236 -4.45 -5.21 -7.69
C VAL A 236 -5.57 -5.00 -8.71
N ALA A 237 -5.83 -5.99 -9.57
CA ALA A 237 -6.97 -6.00 -10.47
C ALA A 237 -8.23 -6.51 -9.71
N GLY A 238 -8.73 -5.69 -8.79
CA GLY A 238 -9.91 -5.98 -7.96
C GLY A 238 -11.23 -5.63 -8.64
N ASP A 239 -12.21 -5.22 -7.83
CA ASP A 239 -13.59 -4.95 -8.23
C ASP A 239 -13.70 -3.93 -9.37
N HIS A 240 -13.05 -2.75 -9.23
CA HIS A 240 -13.03 -1.73 -10.27
C HIS A 240 -12.43 -2.23 -11.60
N ALA A 241 -11.36 -3.02 -11.56
CA ALA A 241 -10.78 -3.55 -12.78
C ALA A 241 -11.67 -4.60 -13.45
N LYS A 242 -12.40 -5.40 -12.67
CA LYS A 242 -13.27 -6.46 -13.18
C LYS A 242 -14.62 -5.94 -13.67
N ASN A 243 -15.20 -4.98 -12.94
CA ASN A 243 -16.54 -4.48 -13.23
C ASN A 243 -16.47 -3.15 -14.02
N ASP A 244 -15.92 -2.08 -13.46
CA ASP A 244 -15.96 -0.77 -14.09
C ASP A 244 -15.06 -0.69 -15.33
N MET A 245 -13.91 -1.40 -15.34
CA MET A 245 -13.02 -1.43 -16.51
C MET A 245 -13.41 -2.49 -17.54
N ALA A 246 -13.58 -3.74 -17.12
CA ALA A 246 -13.68 -4.91 -18.00
C ALA A 246 -15.05 -5.59 -18.00
N GLY A 247 -16.00 -5.11 -17.22
CA GLY A 247 -17.35 -5.66 -17.11
C GLY A 247 -18.15 -5.58 -18.42
N ASP A 248 -19.32 -6.23 -18.44
CA ASP A 248 -20.23 -6.25 -19.59
C ASP A 248 -21.38 -5.24 -19.46
N GLU A 249 -21.48 -4.52 -18.32
CA GLU A 249 -22.48 -3.48 -18.11
C GLU A 249 -22.20 -2.29 -19.03
N ASP A 250 -23.26 -1.54 -19.39
CA ASP A 250 -23.19 -0.46 -20.38
C ASP A 250 -22.26 0.70 -19.96
N ASP A 251 -22.06 0.89 -18.66
CA ASP A 251 -21.22 1.91 -18.06
C ASP A 251 -19.76 1.48 -17.85
N SER A 252 -19.43 0.22 -18.15
CA SER A 252 -18.04 -0.24 -18.12
C SER A 252 -17.20 0.42 -19.21
N TRP A 253 -15.91 0.69 -18.92
CA TRP A 253 -15.00 1.28 -19.91
C TRP A 253 -14.89 0.47 -21.20
N LYS A 254 -14.91 -0.88 -21.08
CA LYS A 254 -14.94 -1.79 -22.21
C LYS A 254 -16.17 -1.56 -23.09
N SER A 255 -17.36 -1.51 -22.51
CA SER A 255 -18.63 -1.31 -23.22
C SER A 255 -18.70 0.07 -23.85
N ILE A 256 -18.34 1.13 -23.11
CA ILE A 256 -18.28 2.52 -23.60
C ILE A 256 -17.35 2.62 -24.81
N LEU A 257 -16.13 2.13 -24.74
CA LEU A 257 -15.17 2.21 -25.85
C LEU A 257 -15.59 1.35 -27.03
N THR A 258 -16.19 0.18 -26.81
CA THR A 258 -16.71 -0.69 -27.85
C THR A 258 -17.86 -0.01 -28.59
N ALA A 259 -18.78 0.64 -27.89
CA ALA A 259 -19.86 1.44 -28.50
C ALA A 259 -19.34 2.64 -29.30
N LYS A 260 -18.12 3.15 -29.01
CA LYS A 260 -17.44 4.19 -29.79
C LYS A 260 -16.66 3.67 -31.00
N GLY A 261 -16.69 2.33 -31.24
CA GLY A 261 -16.09 1.67 -32.41
C GLY A 261 -14.67 1.16 -32.22
N PHE A 262 -14.14 1.13 -30.99
CA PHE A 262 -12.82 0.57 -30.70
C PHE A 262 -12.90 -0.95 -30.48
N LYS A 263 -11.85 -1.68 -30.87
CA LYS A 263 -11.61 -3.03 -30.38
C LYS A 263 -10.96 -2.93 -29.01
N VAL A 264 -11.57 -3.51 -27.98
CA VAL A 264 -11.11 -3.36 -26.59
C VAL A 264 -10.59 -4.69 -26.04
N GLU A 265 -9.43 -4.64 -25.42
CA GLU A 265 -8.82 -5.80 -24.74
C GLU A 265 -8.41 -5.41 -23.32
N PRO A 266 -9.18 -5.82 -22.29
CA PRO A 266 -8.80 -5.64 -20.91
C PRO A 266 -7.67 -6.60 -20.49
N ILE A 267 -6.72 -6.08 -19.69
CA ILE A 267 -5.66 -6.84 -19.03
C ILE A 267 -5.86 -6.71 -17.53
N LEU A 268 -6.35 -7.77 -16.91
CA LEU A 268 -6.63 -7.80 -15.47
C LEU A 268 -5.37 -8.16 -14.68
N LYS A 269 -4.40 -7.24 -14.69
CA LYS A 269 -3.14 -7.39 -13.96
C LYS A 269 -2.77 -6.08 -13.28
N GLY A 270 -2.76 -6.10 -11.93
CA GLY A 270 -2.42 -4.96 -11.11
C GLY A 270 -0.91 -4.69 -11.05
N THR A 271 -0.55 -3.51 -10.54
CA THR A 271 0.87 -3.09 -10.44
C THR A 271 1.69 -4.00 -9.51
N ALA A 272 1.08 -4.57 -8.46
CA ALA A 272 1.74 -5.49 -7.53
C ALA A 272 2.01 -6.90 -8.12
N GLU A 273 1.54 -7.17 -9.34
CA GLU A 273 1.85 -8.41 -10.06
C GLU A 273 3.10 -8.30 -10.96
N HIS A 274 3.75 -7.13 -10.98
CA HIS A 274 4.99 -6.88 -11.69
C HIS A 274 6.15 -6.80 -10.70
N LEU A 275 7.08 -7.77 -10.73
CA LEU A 275 8.19 -7.83 -9.77
C LEU A 275 9.04 -6.56 -9.77
N GLU A 276 9.27 -5.96 -10.93
CA GLU A 276 10.03 -4.72 -11.06
C GLU A 276 9.33 -3.54 -10.34
N ILE A 277 7.99 -3.53 -10.31
CA ILE A 277 7.23 -2.52 -9.57
C ILE A 277 7.21 -2.84 -8.07
N VAL A 278 7.08 -4.12 -7.71
CA VAL A 278 7.21 -4.55 -6.30
C VAL A 278 8.56 -4.13 -5.73
N ASP A 279 9.63 -4.24 -6.50
CA ASP A 279 10.97 -3.82 -6.07
C ASP A 279 11.05 -2.31 -5.79
N ILE A 280 10.27 -1.43 -6.44
CA ILE A 280 10.19 0.00 -6.10
C ILE A 280 9.64 0.18 -4.68
N TRP A 281 8.51 -0.45 -4.35
CA TRP A 281 7.95 -0.41 -3.00
C TRP A 281 8.94 -0.94 -1.95
N LEU A 282 9.67 -2.01 -2.27
CA LEU A 282 10.66 -2.58 -1.35
C LEU A 282 11.90 -1.70 -1.18
N GLU A 283 12.30 -0.94 -2.20
CA GLU A 283 13.35 0.09 -2.03
C GLU A 283 12.88 1.24 -1.13
N HIS A 284 11.60 1.67 -1.26
CA HIS A 284 11.03 2.65 -0.34
C HIS A 284 10.99 2.13 1.10
N LEU A 285 10.58 0.86 1.30
CA LEU A 285 10.61 0.22 2.62
C LEU A 285 12.03 0.13 3.16
N LYS A 286 13.00 -0.28 2.34
CA LYS A 286 14.41 -0.36 2.72
C LYS A 286 14.94 1.00 3.16
N SER A 287 14.61 2.05 2.41
CA SER A 287 14.98 3.42 2.78
C SER A 287 14.45 3.80 4.15
N ALA A 288 13.17 3.51 4.45
CA ALA A 288 12.60 3.73 5.77
C ALA A 288 13.29 2.86 6.85
N PHE A 289 13.52 1.59 6.55
CA PHE A 289 14.09 0.61 7.49
C PHE A 289 15.54 0.89 7.89
N THR A 290 16.32 1.57 7.03
CA THR A 290 17.70 1.98 7.33
C THR A 290 17.79 3.08 8.38
N HIS A 291 16.69 3.73 8.70
CA HIS A 291 16.64 4.77 9.73
C HIS A 291 16.32 4.23 11.14
N PHE A 292 16.29 2.92 11.34
CA PHE A 292 16.05 2.25 12.64
C PHE A 292 17.32 2.05 13.47
#